data_ad3825285c487f85c0916e4813458c3e
#
_entry.id   ad3825285c487f85c0916e4813458c3e
#
_cell.length_a   1.000
_cell.length_b   1.000
_cell.length_c   1.000
_cell.angle_alpha   90.00
_cell.angle_beta   90.00
_cell.angle_gamma   90.00
#
_symmetry.space_group_name_H-M   'P 1'
#
loop_
_entity.id
_entity.type
_entity.pdbx_description
1 polymer ?
#
loop_
_entity_poly.entity_id
_entity_poly.type
_entity_poly.pdbx_seq_one_letter_code
_entity_poly.pdbx_strand_id
1 'polypeptide(L)'
;MKQVDDFTRAMQGEFFCDLLRGAPYQKDHIDERMRSLKMQLTQADRPVAMASFRLPQGDYFLAEVWRYGRERLENALKNIFENGDERMYFVLLIINPHHMRLLGLPREEMTRQQVADQMKMHLSRCQASLEAYFELALDIKRIVSYDSLYALGRENTLRTAH
;
A
#
# COMPACT_ATOMS: atom_id res chain seq x y z
N MET A 1 -1.77 26.03 2.08
CA MET A 1 -1.84 25.24 3.18
C MET A 1 -1.35 23.83 3.05
N LYS A 2 -0.08 23.80 2.74
CA LYS A 2 0.66 22.58 2.51
C LYS A 2 0.68 21.65 3.73
N GLN A 3 0.73 22.23 4.94
CA GLN A 3 0.77 21.44 6.18
C GLN A 3 -0.53 20.70 6.47
N VAL A 4 -1.69 21.30 6.16
CA VAL A 4 -2.98 20.64 6.35
C VAL A 4 -3.14 19.49 5.37
N ASP A 5 -2.70 19.68 4.12
CA ASP A 5 -2.75 18.64 3.10
C ASP A 5 -1.83 17.48 3.46
N ASP A 6 -0.63 17.77 3.96
CA ASP A 6 0.32 16.72 4.37
C ASP A 6 -0.22 15.94 5.57
N PHE A 7 -0.82 16.61 6.54
CA PHE A 7 -1.45 15.96 7.69
C PHE A 7 -2.61 15.06 7.24
N THR A 8 -3.47 15.56 6.36
CA THR A 8 -4.60 14.81 5.84
C THR A 8 -4.13 13.57 5.08
N ARG A 9 -3.09 13.70 4.25
CA ARG A 9 -2.51 12.55 3.53
C ARG A 9 -1.95 11.50 4.49
N ALA A 10 -1.27 11.94 5.55
CA ALA A 10 -0.74 11.02 6.55
C ALA A 10 -1.88 10.24 7.23
N MET A 11 -2.97 10.92 7.57
CA MET A 11 -4.14 10.28 8.18
C MET A 11 -4.85 9.34 7.21
N GLN A 12 -4.93 9.71 5.93
CA GLN A 12 -5.46 8.81 4.90
C GLN A 12 -4.59 7.56 4.78
N GLY A 13 -3.28 7.72 4.78
CA GLY A 13 -2.34 6.60 4.74
C GLY A 13 -2.52 5.66 5.93
N GLU A 14 -2.71 6.18 7.13
CA GLU A 14 -2.97 5.37 8.32
C GLU A 14 -4.27 4.56 8.20
N PHE A 15 -5.31 5.18 7.68
CA PHE A 15 -6.59 4.49 7.44
C PHE A 15 -6.41 3.30 6.50
N PHE A 16 -5.72 3.51 5.37
CA PHE A 16 -5.45 2.41 4.44
C PHE A 16 -4.56 1.34 5.05
N CYS A 17 -3.57 1.72 5.84
CA CYS A 17 -2.74 0.75 6.55
C CYS A 17 -3.55 -0.09 7.53
N ASP A 18 -4.52 0.50 8.23
CA ASP A 18 -5.41 -0.24 9.10
C ASP A 18 -6.22 -1.27 8.33
N LEU A 19 -6.72 -0.91 7.14
CA LEU A 19 -7.42 -1.86 6.28
C LEU A 19 -6.50 -3.00 5.83
N LEU A 20 -5.26 -2.69 5.49
CA LEU A 20 -4.27 -3.69 5.08
C LEU A 20 -3.88 -4.62 6.22
N ARG A 21 -3.91 -4.14 7.47
CA ARG A 21 -3.65 -4.98 8.65
C ARG A 21 -4.81 -5.90 8.99
N GLY A 22 -5.98 -5.68 8.39
CA GLY A 22 -7.16 -6.48 8.66
C GLY A 22 -8.05 -5.91 9.74
N ALA A 23 -8.04 -4.60 9.96
CA ALA A 23 -8.95 -3.96 10.91
C ALA A 23 -10.40 -4.25 10.51
N PRO A 24 -11.28 -4.57 11.49
CA PRO A 24 -12.65 -5.00 11.20
C PRO A 24 -13.57 -3.83 10.90
N TYR A 25 -13.28 -3.07 9.85
CA TYR A 25 -14.13 -1.96 9.43
C TYR A 25 -15.30 -2.47 8.61
N GLN A 26 -16.50 -2.17 9.08
CA GLN A 26 -17.72 -2.36 8.30
C GLN A 26 -17.89 -1.20 7.32
N LYS A 27 -18.79 -1.39 6.35
CA LYS A 27 -19.02 -0.39 5.31
C LYS A 27 -19.27 1.01 5.87
N ASP A 28 -20.11 1.12 6.90
CA ASP A 28 -20.45 2.43 7.49
C ASP A 28 -19.23 3.10 8.13
N HIS A 29 -18.37 2.32 8.76
CA HIS A 29 -17.13 2.83 9.35
C HIS A 29 -16.17 3.32 8.27
N ILE A 30 -16.08 2.60 7.16
CA ILE A 30 -15.23 3.01 6.03
C ILE A 30 -15.75 4.33 5.47
N ASP A 31 -17.06 4.45 5.24
CA ASP A 31 -17.68 5.66 4.72
C ASP A 31 -17.44 6.86 5.65
N GLU A 32 -17.64 6.65 6.94
CA GLU A 32 -17.43 7.70 7.94
C GLU A 32 -15.98 8.17 7.98
N ARG A 33 -15.04 7.23 7.97
CA ARG A 33 -13.62 7.56 7.96
C ARG A 33 -13.23 8.30 6.69
N MET A 34 -13.73 7.86 5.54
CA MET A 34 -13.43 8.53 4.27
C MET A 34 -13.96 9.97 4.26
N ARG A 35 -15.17 10.18 4.78
CA ARG A 35 -15.73 11.54 4.91
C ARG A 35 -14.88 12.41 5.82
N SER A 36 -14.50 11.91 6.98
CA SER A 36 -13.69 12.66 7.94
C SER A 36 -12.30 12.98 7.38
N LEU A 37 -11.79 12.15 6.48
CA LEU A 37 -10.50 12.34 5.83
C LEU A 37 -10.62 13.09 4.51
N LYS A 38 -11.80 13.65 4.20
CA LYS A 38 -12.07 14.43 3.00
C LYS A 38 -11.84 13.66 1.71
N MET A 39 -12.15 12.37 1.72
CA MET A 39 -12.06 11.50 0.55
C MET A 39 -13.42 11.35 -0.11
N GLN A 40 -13.42 11.17 -1.42
CA GLN A 40 -14.66 10.92 -2.15
C GLN A 40 -15.11 9.47 -1.95
N LEU A 41 -16.38 9.28 -1.60
CA LEU A 41 -16.93 7.94 -1.38
C LEU A 41 -16.95 7.08 -2.64
N THR A 42 -16.97 7.70 -3.83
CA THR A 42 -16.89 6.98 -5.09
C THR A 42 -15.62 6.15 -5.22
N GLN A 43 -14.54 6.56 -4.56
CA GLN A 43 -13.29 5.78 -4.55
C GLN A 43 -13.44 4.44 -3.84
N ALA A 44 -14.33 4.37 -2.84
CA ALA A 44 -14.57 3.12 -2.12
C ALA A 44 -15.25 2.05 -2.97
N ASP A 45 -15.97 2.45 -4.01
CA ASP A 45 -16.68 1.54 -4.92
C ASP A 45 -15.80 1.07 -6.09
N ARG A 46 -14.62 1.64 -6.26
CA ARG A 46 -13.72 1.26 -7.35
C ARG A 46 -12.92 0.01 -6.98
N PRO A 47 -12.61 -0.83 -7.98
CA PRO A 47 -11.70 -1.96 -7.72
C PRO A 47 -10.34 -1.49 -7.21
N VAL A 48 -9.74 -2.29 -6.34
CA VAL A 48 -8.43 -2.03 -5.77
C VAL A 48 -7.58 -3.30 -5.86
N ALA A 49 -6.27 -3.16 -5.74
CA ALA A 49 -5.38 -4.30 -5.69
C ALA A 49 -4.52 -4.24 -4.43
N MET A 50 -4.21 -5.40 -3.87
CA MET A 50 -3.30 -5.53 -2.75
C MET A 50 -2.21 -6.52 -3.11
N ALA A 51 -0.96 -6.14 -2.88
CA ALA A 51 0.18 -7.02 -3.04
C ALA A 51 0.78 -7.32 -1.67
N SER A 52 1.16 -8.58 -1.47
CA SER A 52 1.97 -9.01 -0.33
C SER A 52 3.31 -9.45 -0.88
N PHE A 53 4.40 -8.96 -0.29
CA PHE A 53 5.73 -9.25 -0.77
C PHE A 53 6.74 -9.21 0.36
N ARG A 54 7.91 -9.74 0.08
CA ARG A 54 9.02 -9.79 1.02
C ARG A 54 10.28 -9.22 0.40
N LEU A 55 11.10 -8.65 1.26
CA LEU A 55 12.50 -8.35 0.96
C LEU A 55 13.33 -9.35 1.76
N PRO A 56 13.72 -10.50 1.18
CA PRO A 56 14.38 -11.56 1.96
C PRO A 56 15.63 -11.10 2.69
N GLN A 57 16.32 -10.10 2.15
CA GLN A 57 17.53 -9.53 2.74
C GLN A 57 17.24 -8.28 3.59
N GLY A 58 15.96 -7.96 3.81
CA GLY A 58 15.58 -6.70 4.46
C GLY A 58 16.14 -6.55 5.87
N ASP A 59 16.07 -7.59 6.69
CA ASP A 59 16.58 -7.53 8.06
C ASP A 59 18.10 -7.40 8.09
N TYR A 60 18.78 -8.19 7.26
CA TYR A 60 20.24 -8.09 7.13
C TYR A 60 20.67 -6.73 6.63
N PHE A 61 19.97 -6.20 5.61
CA PHE A 61 20.25 -4.90 5.06
C PHE A 61 20.16 -3.81 6.13
N LEU A 62 19.09 -3.81 6.92
CA LEU A 62 18.90 -2.83 7.99
C LEU A 62 19.99 -2.96 9.05
N ALA A 63 20.33 -4.18 9.46
CA ALA A 63 21.27 -4.43 10.55
C ALA A 63 22.73 -4.20 10.16
N GLU A 64 23.11 -4.60 8.94
CA GLU A 64 24.53 -4.70 8.57
C GLU A 64 24.97 -3.74 7.45
N VAL A 65 24.05 -3.23 6.64
CA VAL A 65 24.39 -2.40 5.48
C VAL A 65 23.93 -0.96 5.65
N TRP A 66 22.71 -0.77 6.09
CA TRP A 66 22.09 0.54 6.21
C TRP A 66 22.50 1.23 7.48
N ARG A 67 23.03 2.47 7.36
CA ARG A 67 23.64 3.20 8.49
C ARG A 67 22.80 4.38 8.98
N TYR A 68 21.62 4.59 8.38
CA TYR A 68 20.86 5.81 8.62
C TYR A 68 19.64 5.61 9.52
N GLY A 69 19.47 4.40 10.08
CA GLY A 69 18.37 4.10 10.99
C GLY A 69 17.12 3.60 10.28
N ARG A 70 16.27 2.95 11.07
CA ARG A 70 15.06 2.29 10.58
C ARG A 70 14.08 3.27 9.94
N GLU A 71 13.87 4.42 10.58
CA GLU A 71 12.90 5.41 10.09
C GLU A 71 13.27 5.91 8.70
N ARG A 72 14.53 6.19 8.46
CA ARG A 72 14.99 6.63 7.13
C ARG A 72 14.88 5.54 6.09
N LEU A 73 15.10 4.29 6.47
CA LEU A 73 14.91 3.18 5.55
C LEU A 73 13.43 3.04 5.18
N GLU A 74 12.55 3.11 6.16
CA GLU A 74 11.10 3.05 5.91
C GLU A 74 10.65 4.18 5.00
N ASN A 75 11.15 5.40 5.22
CA ASN A 75 10.83 6.54 4.36
C ASN A 75 11.34 6.34 2.94
N ALA A 76 12.54 5.80 2.77
CA ALA A 76 13.10 5.50 1.46
C ALA A 76 12.26 4.45 0.72
N LEU A 77 11.84 3.40 1.43
CA LEU A 77 10.97 2.35 0.86
C LEU A 77 9.61 2.93 0.47
N LYS A 78 9.02 3.77 1.31
CA LYS A 78 7.76 4.45 0.96
C LYS A 78 7.90 5.30 -0.29
N ASN A 79 8.99 6.03 -0.43
CA ASN A 79 9.24 6.84 -1.61
C ASN A 79 9.29 5.99 -2.88
N ILE A 80 9.87 4.79 -2.81
CA ILE A 80 9.91 3.88 -3.95
C ILE A 80 8.53 3.30 -4.24
N PHE A 81 7.87 2.72 -3.24
CA PHE A 81 6.63 1.98 -3.45
C PHE A 81 5.40 2.86 -3.62
N GLU A 82 5.38 4.04 -3.01
CA GLU A 82 4.24 4.95 -3.09
C GLU A 82 4.34 5.97 -4.23
N ASN A 83 5.36 5.86 -5.06
CA ASN A 83 5.54 6.74 -6.21
C ASN A 83 4.57 6.37 -7.33
N GLY A 84 3.33 6.85 -7.21
CA GLY A 84 2.28 6.60 -8.19
C GLY A 84 2.37 7.50 -9.41
N ASP A 85 1.32 7.45 -10.23
CA ASP A 85 1.22 8.23 -11.45
C ASP A 85 -0.16 8.87 -11.58
N GLU A 86 -0.53 9.31 -12.77
CA GLU A 86 -1.83 9.94 -13.03
C GLU A 86 -3.00 8.95 -12.92
N ARG A 87 -2.74 7.66 -13.06
CA ARG A 87 -3.76 6.61 -13.08
C ARG A 87 -3.93 5.91 -11.74
N MET A 88 -2.85 5.76 -10.98
CA MET A 88 -2.83 4.99 -9.74
C MET A 88 -2.08 5.72 -8.64
N TYR A 89 -2.51 5.50 -7.41
CA TYR A 89 -1.69 5.84 -6.26
C TYR A 89 -1.58 4.62 -5.35
N PHE A 90 -0.52 4.60 -4.52
CA PHE A 90 -0.17 3.43 -3.75
C PHE A 90 0.09 3.80 -2.29
N VAL A 91 -0.27 2.89 -1.40
CA VAL A 91 -0.03 3.04 0.04
C VAL A 91 0.73 1.81 0.53
N LEU A 92 1.88 2.03 1.15
CA LEU A 92 2.74 0.96 1.66
C LEU A 92 2.51 0.74 3.14
N LEU A 93 2.26 -0.51 3.52
CA LEU A 93 2.29 -0.95 4.90
C LEU A 93 3.57 -1.75 5.13
N ILE A 94 4.44 -1.26 5.99
CA ILE A 94 5.65 -1.95 6.41
C ILE A 94 5.33 -2.69 7.71
N ILE A 95 5.21 -4.01 7.64
CA ILE A 95 4.97 -4.83 8.82
C ILE A 95 6.30 -5.00 9.57
N ASN A 96 7.34 -5.31 8.83
CA ASN A 96 8.72 -5.33 9.30
C ASN A 96 9.65 -5.23 8.08
N PRO A 97 10.98 -5.09 8.24
CA PRO A 97 11.87 -4.85 7.10
C PRO A 97 11.85 -5.92 6.03
N HIS A 98 11.38 -7.15 6.34
CA HIS A 98 11.31 -8.22 5.36
C HIS A 98 9.90 -8.53 4.85
N HIS A 99 8.84 -7.91 5.41
CA HIS A 99 7.47 -8.23 5.03
C HIS A 99 6.62 -6.95 4.92
N MET A 100 6.02 -6.76 3.75
CA MET A 100 5.26 -5.55 3.43
C MET A 100 4.01 -5.87 2.62
N ARG A 101 3.06 -4.94 2.66
CA ARG A 101 1.86 -4.96 1.81
C ARG A 101 1.73 -3.63 1.11
N LEU A 102 1.25 -3.66 -0.11
CA LEU A 102 1.02 -2.46 -0.91
C LEU A 102 -0.41 -2.45 -1.41
N LEU A 103 -1.10 -1.35 -1.18
CA LEU A 103 -2.45 -1.11 -1.70
C LEU A 103 -2.34 -0.22 -2.93
N GLY A 104 -2.95 -0.64 -4.04
CA GLY A 104 -3.05 0.15 -5.25
C GLY A 104 -4.47 0.64 -5.44
N LEU A 105 -4.65 1.95 -5.56
CA LEU A 105 -5.95 2.60 -5.70
C LEU A 105 -6.00 3.35 -7.03
N PRO A 106 -7.02 3.10 -7.86
CA PRO A 106 -7.14 3.81 -9.12
C PRO A 106 -7.62 5.25 -8.90
N ARG A 107 -7.09 6.17 -9.69
CA ARG A 107 -7.54 7.56 -9.69
C ARG A 107 -8.69 7.79 -10.68
N GLU A 108 -8.99 6.80 -11.50
CA GLU A 108 -10.06 6.80 -12.51
C GLU A 108 -10.74 5.43 -12.50
N GLU A 109 -11.85 5.31 -13.21
CA GLU A 109 -12.54 4.01 -13.30
C GLU A 109 -11.67 2.98 -14.00
N MET A 110 -11.55 1.82 -13.38
CA MET A 110 -10.80 0.68 -13.89
C MET A 110 -11.52 -0.61 -13.55
N THR A 111 -11.29 -1.64 -14.37
CA THR A 111 -11.73 -3.00 -14.03
C THR A 111 -10.77 -3.62 -13.03
N ARG A 112 -11.19 -4.72 -12.40
CA ARG A 112 -10.30 -5.48 -11.50
C ARG A 112 -9.03 -5.93 -12.22
N GLN A 113 -9.16 -6.35 -13.47
CA GLN A 113 -8.00 -6.79 -14.24
C GLN A 113 -7.04 -5.64 -14.51
N GLN A 114 -7.56 -4.47 -14.84
CA GLN A 114 -6.72 -3.28 -15.08
C GLN A 114 -5.96 -2.88 -13.82
N VAL A 115 -6.62 -2.91 -12.67
CA VAL A 115 -5.96 -2.57 -11.39
C VAL A 115 -4.87 -3.58 -11.07
N ALA A 116 -5.13 -4.88 -11.27
CA ALA A 116 -4.15 -5.93 -11.05
C ALA A 116 -2.94 -5.76 -11.98
N ASP A 117 -3.18 -5.46 -13.25
CA ASP A 117 -2.11 -5.24 -14.23
C ASP A 117 -1.26 -4.01 -13.86
N GLN A 118 -1.90 -2.94 -13.43
CA GLN A 118 -1.18 -1.74 -12.95
C GLN A 118 -0.31 -2.05 -11.73
N MET A 119 -0.81 -2.86 -10.82
CA MET A 119 -0.02 -3.30 -9.66
C MET A 119 1.22 -4.08 -10.09
N LYS A 120 1.08 -5.01 -11.03
CA LYS A 120 2.21 -5.79 -11.55
C LYS A 120 3.27 -4.90 -12.19
N MET A 121 2.83 -3.96 -13.03
CA MET A 121 3.74 -3.01 -13.68
C MET A 121 4.47 -2.14 -12.67
N HIS A 122 3.75 -1.67 -11.66
CA HIS A 122 4.32 -0.85 -10.60
C HIS A 122 5.38 -1.62 -9.80
N LEU A 123 5.08 -2.85 -9.42
CA LEU A 123 6.02 -3.67 -8.66
C LEU A 123 7.28 -3.99 -9.47
N SER A 124 7.16 -4.15 -10.78
CA SER A 124 8.34 -4.33 -11.65
C SER A 124 9.24 -3.10 -11.61
N ARG A 125 8.65 -1.91 -11.62
CA ARG A 125 9.43 -0.66 -11.51
C ARG A 125 10.06 -0.53 -10.13
N CYS A 126 9.34 -0.92 -9.08
CA CYS A 126 9.87 -0.92 -7.71
C CYS A 126 11.05 -1.87 -7.58
N GLN A 127 10.95 -3.06 -8.17
CA GLN A 127 12.04 -4.03 -8.15
C GLN A 127 13.30 -3.46 -8.80
N ALA A 128 13.14 -2.81 -9.94
CA ALA A 128 14.28 -2.17 -10.62
C ALA A 128 14.93 -1.09 -9.74
N SER A 129 14.11 -0.30 -9.04
CA SER A 129 14.63 0.74 -8.14
C SER A 129 15.33 0.15 -6.92
N LEU A 130 14.75 -0.90 -6.32
CA LEU A 130 15.37 -1.58 -5.17
C LEU A 130 16.72 -2.17 -5.54
N GLU A 131 16.83 -2.77 -6.72
CA GLU A 131 18.08 -3.32 -7.19
C GLU A 131 19.11 -2.23 -7.46
N ALA A 132 18.69 -1.15 -8.13
CA ALA A 132 19.59 -0.07 -8.50
C ALA A 132 20.14 0.70 -7.30
N TYR A 133 19.31 0.97 -6.29
CA TYR A 133 19.68 1.81 -5.15
C TYR A 133 20.17 1.03 -3.93
N PHE A 134 19.64 -0.18 -3.73
CA PHE A 134 19.91 -0.94 -2.49
C PHE A 134 20.45 -2.34 -2.74
N GLU A 135 20.47 -2.80 -3.98
CA GLU A 135 20.83 -4.18 -4.32
C GLU A 135 19.96 -5.21 -3.59
N LEU A 136 18.69 -4.85 -3.37
CA LEU A 136 17.74 -5.73 -2.70
C LEU A 136 16.84 -6.44 -3.72
N ALA A 137 16.58 -7.71 -3.46
CA ALA A 137 15.63 -8.50 -4.25
C ALA A 137 14.22 -8.34 -3.68
N LEU A 138 13.22 -8.33 -4.55
CA LEU A 138 11.81 -8.29 -4.20
C LEU A 138 11.20 -9.66 -4.51
N ASP A 139 10.55 -10.26 -3.51
CA ASP A 139 9.87 -11.54 -3.65
C ASP A 139 8.36 -11.31 -3.48
N ILE A 140 7.65 -11.28 -4.60
CA ILE A 140 6.21 -11.04 -4.61
C ILE A 140 5.51 -12.35 -4.27
N LYS A 141 4.78 -12.38 -3.15
CA LYS A 141 4.07 -13.58 -2.71
C LYS A 141 2.67 -13.66 -3.28
N ARG A 142 1.98 -12.52 -3.41
CA ARG A 142 0.59 -12.51 -3.80
C ARG A 142 0.17 -11.14 -4.32
N ILE A 143 -0.66 -11.15 -5.37
CA ILE A 143 -1.38 -9.96 -5.86
C ILE A 143 -2.85 -10.35 -5.96
N VAL A 144 -3.71 -9.62 -5.26
CA VAL A 144 -5.15 -9.86 -5.24
C VAL A 144 -5.87 -8.58 -5.58
N SER A 145 -6.84 -8.65 -6.48
CA SER A 145 -7.76 -7.55 -6.74
C SER A 145 -9.08 -7.77 -6.02
N TYR A 146 -9.73 -6.67 -5.65
CA TYR A 146 -11.04 -6.67 -4.99
C TYR A 146 -11.97 -5.74 -5.75
N ASP A 147 -13.26 -5.99 -5.66
CA ASP A 147 -14.25 -5.15 -6.33
C ASP A 147 -14.34 -3.75 -5.76
N SER A 148 -13.96 -3.58 -4.49
CA SER A 148 -14.04 -2.31 -3.79
C SER A 148 -13.18 -2.32 -2.53
N LEU A 149 -13.01 -1.16 -1.90
CA LEU A 149 -12.39 -1.07 -0.58
C LEU A 149 -13.21 -1.85 0.47
N TYR A 150 -14.51 -1.86 0.34
CA TYR A 150 -15.38 -2.61 1.25
C TYR A 150 -15.10 -4.11 1.18
N ALA A 151 -14.95 -4.63 -0.04
CA ALA A 151 -14.62 -6.04 -0.25
C ALA A 151 -13.23 -6.37 0.30
N LEU A 152 -12.25 -5.51 0.09
CA LEU A 152 -10.91 -5.67 0.65
C LEU A 152 -10.97 -5.73 2.18
N GLY A 153 -11.64 -4.78 2.80
CA GLY A 153 -11.75 -4.72 4.25
C GLY A 153 -12.37 -5.98 4.83
N ARG A 154 -13.48 -6.43 4.26
CA ARG A 154 -14.19 -7.62 4.71
C ARG A 154 -13.34 -8.89 4.54
N GLU A 155 -12.80 -9.11 3.35
CA GLU A 155 -12.03 -10.32 3.06
C GLU A 155 -10.71 -10.37 3.81
N ASN A 156 -10.04 -9.24 3.94
CA ASN A 156 -8.77 -9.16 4.65
C ASN A 156 -8.96 -9.40 6.16
N THR A 157 -10.06 -8.92 6.73
CA THR A 157 -10.42 -9.20 8.12
C THR A 157 -10.60 -10.70 8.34
N LEU A 158 -11.34 -11.37 7.44
CA LEU A 158 -11.56 -12.81 7.53
C LEU A 158 -10.25 -13.60 7.47
N ARG A 159 -9.35 -13.22 6.58
CA ARG A 159 -8.05 -13.88 6.46
C ARG A 159 -7.16 -13.68 7.67
N THR A 160 -7.20 -12.50 8.26
CA THR A 160 -6.39 -12.17 9.42
C THR A 160 -6.91 -12.88 10.67
N ALA A 161 -8.21 -13.16 10.74
CA ALA A 161 -8.80 -13.90 11.86
C ALA A 161 -8.44 -15.38 11.87
N HIS A 162 -7.92 -15.90 10.77
CA HIS A 162 -7.45 -17.28 10.66
C HIS A 162 -5.93 -17.34 10.64
#